data_ff221ee510ee9314cbfb1806677e31c1
#
_entry.id   ff221ee510ee9314cbfb1806677e31c1
#
_cell.length_a   1.000
_cell.length_b   1.000
_cell.length_c   1.000
_cell.angle_alpha   90.00
_cell.angle_beta   90.00
_cell.angle_gamma   90.00
#
_symmetry.space_group_name_H-M   'P 1'
#
loop_
_entity.id
_entity.type
_entity.pdbx_description
1 polymer ?
#
loop_
_entity_poly.entity_id
_entity_poly.type
_entity_poly.pdbx_seq_one_letter_code
_entity_poly.pdbx_strand_id
1 'polypeptide(L)' 'MPARLAGALLRLVETSQDQTVHASHQELGDMIAAYRETVTLALEELQTRGLVKLGRRSIEVLDQRALEKVAAA' A
#
# COMPACT_ATOMS: atom_id res chain seq x y z
N MET A 1 11.79 -0.57 2.64
CA MET A 1 10.55 -1.35 2.57
C MET A 1 9.32 -0.52 2.21
N PRO A 2 9.06 0.62 2.86
CA PRO A 2 7.88 1.41 2.49
C PRO A 2 7.85 1.82 1.02
N ALA A 3 9.00 2.13 0.43
CA ALA A 3 9.06 2.56 -0.97
C ALA A 3 8.57 1.47 -1.92
N ARG A 4 8.96 0.22 -1.69
CA ARG A 4 8.54 -0.90 -2.55
C ARG A 4 7.04 -1.15 -2.42
N LEU A 5 6.54 -1.10 -1.20
CA LEU A 5 5.12 -1.28 -0.94
C LEU A 5 4.32 -0.14 -1.58
N ALA A 6 4.77 1.10 -1.40
CA ALA A 6 4.09 2.25 -1.99
C ALA A 6 4.03 2.13 -3.52
N GLY A 7 5.13 1.68 -4.14
CA GLY A 7 5.15 1.46 -5.59
C GLY A 7 4.16 0.41 -6.03
N ALA A 8 4.04 -0.69 -5.27
CA ALA A 8 3.08 -1.74 -5.59
C ALA A 8 1.65 -1.22 -5.47
N LEU A 9 1.36 -0.46 -4.40
CA LEU A 9 0.03 0.09 -4.19
C LEU A 9 -0.35 1.05 -5.33
N LEU A 10 0.59 1.88 -5.75
CA LEU A 10 0.33 2.82 -6.84
C LEU A 10 0.01 2.10 -8.14
N ARG A 11 0.75 1.03 -8.45
CA ARG A 11 0.48 0.27 -9.67
C ARG A 11 -0.89 -0.39 -9.62
N LEU A 12 -1.28 -0.91 -8.46
CA LEU A 12 -2.57 -1.57 -8.32
C LEU A 12 -3.72 -0.56 -8.35
N VAL A 13 -3.53 0.62 -7.78
CA VAL A 13 -4.58 1.62 -7.74
C VAL A 13 -4.83 2.24 -9.11
N GLU A 14 -3.84 2.20 -10.01
CA GLU A 14 -4.01 2.71 -11.38
C GLU A 14 -5.11 1.96 -12.14
N THR A 15 -5.29 0.67 -11.82
CA THR A 15 -6.31 -0.14 -12.47
C THR A 15 -7.61 -0.18 -11.68
N SER A 16 -7.64 0.52 -10.54
CA SER A 16 -8.81 0.56 -9.68
C SER A 16 -9.67 1.79 -10.00
N GLN A 17 -10.99 1.62 -9.95
CA GLN A 17 -11.90 2.73 -10.22
C GLN A 17 -12.23 3.53 -8.96
N ASP A 18 -11.90 3.00 -7.78
CA ASP A 18 -12.31 3.60 -6.51
C ASP A 18 -11.11 3.96 -5.62
N GLN A 19 -9.92 3.99 -6.18
CA GLN A 19 -8.68 4.31 -5.46
C GLN A 19 -8.43 3.35 -4.28
N THR A 20 -8.95 2.13 -4.38
CA THR A 20 -8.81 1.13 -3.33
C THR A 20 -8.13 -0.11 -3.90
N VAL A 21 -7.13 -0.58 -3.19
CA VAL A 21 -6.44 -1.83 -3.55
C VAL A 21 -7.15 -2.97 -2.82
N HIS A 22 -7.70 -3.90 -3.58
CA HIS A 22 -8.39 -5.06 -3.03
C HIS A 22 -7.46 -6.26 -3.00
N ALA A 23 -6.58 -6.28 -2.01
CA ALA A 23 -5.60 -7.33 -1.85
C ALA A 23 -5.32 -7.56 -0.38
N SER A 24 -4.94 -8.79 -0.05
CA SER A 24 -4.54 -9.13 1.31
C SER A 24 -3.07 -8.74 1.54
N HIS A 25 -2.68 -8.67 2.80
CA HIS A 25 -1.29 -8.40 3.14
C HIS A 25 -0.36 -9.50 2.61
N GLN A 26 -0.85 -10.74 2.59
CA GLN A 26 -0.08 -11.86 2.04
C GLN A 26 0.14 -11.68 0.54
N GLU A 27 -0.89 -11.29 -0.18
CA GLU A 27 -0.77 -11.06 -1.62
C GLU A 27 0.21 -9.94 -1.93
N LEU A 28 0.15 -8.85 -1.16
CA LEU A 28 1.09 -7.75 -1.33
C LEU A 28 2.52 -8.20 -1.01
N GLY A 29 2.68 -8.99 0.05
CA GLY A 29 4.00 -9.53 0.39
C GLY A 29 4.58 -10.37 -0.72
N ASP A 30 3.74 -11.20 -1.34
CA ASP A 30 4.19 -12.02 -2.46
C ASP A 30 4.65 -11.16 -3.64
N MET A 31 3.97 -10.05 -3.89
CA MET A 31 4.32 -9.16 -5.00
C MET A 31 5.66 -8.47 -4.81
N ILE A 32 6.03 -8.15 -3.58
CA ILE A 32 7.25 -7.39 -3.31
C ILE A 32 8.32 -8.23 -2.61
N ALA A 33 8.12 -9.53 -2.54
CA ALA A 33 9.04 -10.49 -1.91
C ALA A 33 9.30 -10.13 -0.44
N ALA A 34 8.23 -9.88 0.30
CA ALA A 34 8.31 -9.55 1.71
C ALA A 34 7.35 -10.43 2.51
N TYR A 35 7.64 -10.59 3.79
CA TYR A 35 6.75 -11.33 4.67
C TYR A 35 5.50 -10.53 4.95
N ARG A 36 4.38 -11.24 5.21
CA ARG A 36 3.11 -10.59 5.51
C ARG A 36 3.23 -9.63 6.71
N GLU A 37 3.96 -10.04 7.73
CA GLU A 37 4.15 -9.20 8.91
C GLU A 37 4.87 -7.90 8.59
N THR A 38 5.85 -7.96 7.71
CA THR A 38 6.57 -6.76 7.27
C THR A 38 5.63 -5.82 6.51
N VAL A 39 4.78 -6.38 5.65
CA VAL A 39 3.78 -5.61 4.91
C VAL A 39 2.80 -4.94 5.88
N THR A 40 2.34 -5.70 6.88
CA THR A 40 1.39 -5.18 7.87
C THR A 40 1.99 -3.97 8.60
N LEU A 41 3.24 -4.08 9.06
CA LEU A 41 3.88 -2.96 9.75
C LEU A 41 4.04 -1.74 8.86
N ALA A 42 4.43 -1.96 7.61
CA ALA A 42 4.60 -0.86 6.66
C ALA A 42 3.27 -0.18 6.35
N LEU A 43 2.19 -0.96 6.19
CA LEU A 43 0.86 -0.40 5.95
C LEU A 43 0.37 0.40 7.14
N GLU A 44 0.62 -0.08 8.37
CA GLU A 44 0.23 0.65 9.57
C GLU A 44 0.97 1.98 9.66
N GLU A 45 2.24 2.00 9.27
CA GLU A 45 3.00 3.26 9.24
C GLU A 45 2.38 4.23 8.22
N LEU A 46 2.05 3.75 7.03
CA LEU A 46 1.42 4.60 6.01
C LEU A 46 0.07 5.12 6.50
N GLN A 47 -0.70 4.28 7.19
CA GLN A 47 -1.99 4.71 7.73
C GLN A 47 -1.80 5.78 8.81
N THR A 48 -0.82 5.62 9.68
CA THR A 48 -0.52 6.61 10.71
C THR A 48 -0.16 7.96 10.08
N ARG A 49 0.51 7.93 8.93
CA ARG A 49 0.88 9.14 8.21
C ARG A 49 -0.27 9.71 7.37
N GLY A 50 -1.42 9.05 7.37
CA GLY A 50 -2.59 9.54 6.65
C GLY A 50 -2.58 9.27 5.15
N LEU A 51 -1.73 8.38 4.68
CA LEU A 51 -1.60 8.10 3.25
C LEU A 51 -2.58 7.04 2.76
N VAL A 52 -2.93 6.11 3.64
CA VAL A 52 -3.87 5.03 3.31
C VAL A 52 -4.82 4.80 4.47
N LYS A 53 -5.93 4.15 4.16
CA LYS A 53 -6.88 3.68 5.17
C LYS A 53 -7.03 2.17 5.00
N LEU A 54 -6.75 1.43 6.06
CA LEU A 54 -6.81 -0.01 6.01
C LEU A 54 -8.22 -0.51 6.31
N GLY A 55 -8.69 -1.44 5.52
CA GLY A 55 -9.96 -2.11 5.71
C GLY A 55 -9.78 -3.60 5.54
N ARG A 56 -10.88 -4.35 5.62
CA ARG A 56 -10.83 -5.80 5.45
C ARG A 56 -10.49 -6.12 3.99
N ARG A 57 -9.30 -6.67 3.77
CA ARG A 57 -8.77 -6.99 2.44
C ARG A 57 -8.84 -5.80 1.49
N SER A 58 -8.68 -4.59 2.05
CA SER A 58 -8.71 -3.39 1.23
C SER A 58 -7.77 -2.34 1.80
N ILE A 59 -7.15 -1.59 0.91
CA ILE A 59 -6.27 -0.49 1.28
C ILE A 59 -6.71 0.68 0.42
N GLU A 60 -7.37 1.66 1.02
CA GLU A 60 -7.80 2.86 0.31
C GLU A 60 -6.65 3.87 0.29
N VAL A 61 -6.30 4.35 -0.89
CA VAL A 61 -5.24 5.36 -1.03
C VAL A 61 -5.88 6.73 -0.81
N LEU A 62 -5.52 7.38 0.29
CA LEU A 62 -6.07 8.67 0.65
C LEU A 62 -5.30 9.83 0.04
N ASP A 63 -3.97 9.67 -0.10
CA ASP A 63 -3.11 10.73 -0.60
C ASP A 63 -2.11 10.11 -1.58
N GLN A 64 -2.53 10.03 -2.84
CA GLN A 64 -1.74 9.39 -3.86
C GLN A 64 -0.42 10.13 -4.10
N ARG A 65 -0.45 11.47 -4.06
CA ARG A 65 0.75 12.27 -4.30
C ARG A 65 1.80 12.02 -3.22
N ALA A 66 1.38 11.97 -1.96
CA ALA A 66 2.32 11.69 -0.87
C ALA A 66 2.84 10.26 -0.97
N LEU A 67 2.00 9.32 -1.41
CA LEU A 67 2.42 7.94 -1.60
C LEU A 67 3.46 7.84 -2.71
N GLU A 68 3.32 8.64 -3.77
CA GLU A 68 4.31 8.70 -4.84
C GLU A 68 5.67 9.15 -4.31
N LYS A 69 5.67 10.11 -3.38
CA LYS A 69 6.92 10.57 -2.77
C LYS A 69 7.58 9.46 -1.96
N VAL A 70 6.81 8.66 -1.25
CA VAL A 70 7.33 7.52 -0.51
C VAL A 70 7.94 6.50 -1.47
N ALA A 71 7.27 6.24 -2.59
CA ALA A 71 7.76 5.28 -3.58
C ALA A 71 9.06 5.74 -4.23
N ALA A 72 9.26 7.05 -4.35
CA ALA A 72 10.46 7.63 -4.97
C ALA A 72 11.63 7.76 -4.00
N ALA A 73 11.40 7.59 -2.72
CA ALA A 73 12.45 7.77 -1.70
C ALA A 73 13.52 6.67 -1.72
#